data_6193b7019107b9be8e8de2201e42ec14
#
_entry.id   6193b7019107b9be8e8de2201e42ec14
#
_cell.length_a   1.000
_cell.length_b   1.000
_cell.length_c   1.000
_cell.angle_alpha   90.00
_cell.angle_beta   90.00
_cell.angle_gamma   90.00
#
_symmetry.space_group_name_H-M   'P 1'
#
loop_
_entity.id
_entity.type
_entity.pdbx_description
1 polymer ?
#
loop_
_entity_poly.entity_id
_entity_poly.type
_entity_poly.pdbx_seq_one_letter_code
_entity_poly.pdbx_strand_id
1 'polypeptide(L)'
;PRWRSLGPGAKQCILEANKTGSVRLLHIAPGYAVPDHTHGGLELTLVLQGAFHDETGRFGRGDLEVADDDLEHTPIAESGLPCICLAATDAPLKFSSFVPRLLQPLFRI
;
A
#
# COMPACT_ATOMS: atom_id res chain seq x y z
N PRO A 1 15.20 -9.87 -0.08
CA PRO A 1 14.33 -8.75 0.32
C PRO A 1 13.74 -8.98 1.69
N ARG A 2 13.62 -7.92 2.46
CA ARG A 2 13.08 -8.00 3.80
C ARG A 2 11.62 -7.57 3.79
N TRP A 3 10.75 -8.49 4.13
CA TRP A 3 9.32 -8.22 4.22
C TRP A 3 8.94 -7.77 5.62
N ARG A 4 8.06 -6.79 5.70
CA ARG A 4 7.54 -6.26 6.96
C ARG A 4 6.03 -6.32 6.93
N SER A 5 5.43 -6.74 8.04
CA SER A 5 3.98 -6.79 8.15
C SER A 5 3.37 -5.39 8.12
N LEU A 6 2.26 -5.26 7.39
CA LEU A 6 1.41 -4.07 7.40
C LEU A 6 0.09 -4.35 8.10
N GLY A 7 -0.09 -5.56 8.63
CA GLY A 7 -1.33 -6.01 9.21
C GLY A 7 -1.66 -7.41 8.71
N PRO A 8 -2.82 -7.97 9.09
CA PRO A 8 -3.20 -9.32 8.67
C PRO A 8 -3.21 -9.43 7.14
N GLY A 9 -2.51 -10.42 6.62
CA GLY A 9 -2.50 -10.72 5.19
C GLY A 9 -1.79 -9.72 4.30
N ALA A 10 -1.16 -8.68 4.85
CA ALA A 10 -0.49 -7.66 4.05
C ALA A 10 0.92 -7.43 4.56
N LYS A 11 1.86 -7.33 3.63
CA LYS A 11 3.26 -7.07 3.95
C LYS A 11 3.91 -6.25 2.84
N GLN A 12 5.00 -5.60 3.18
CA GLN A 12 5.74 -4.78 2.23
C GLN A 12 7.22 -5.08 2.28
N CYS A 13 7.89 -4.80 1.17
CA CYS A 13 9.34 -4.80 1.07
C CYS A 13 9.76 -3.44 0.51
N ILE A 14 10.52 -2.68 1.28
CA ILE A 14 11.00 -1.37 0.85
C ILE A 14 12.22 -1.61 -0.03
N LEU A 15 12.12 -1.25 -1.31
CA LEU A 15 13.21 -1.40 -2.26
C LEU A 15 14.14 -0.21 -2.22
N GLU A 16 13.58 0.99 -2.05
CA GLU A 16 14.34 2.21 -1.94
C GLU A 16 13.52 3.26 -1.20
N ALA A 17 14.17 4.04 -0.36
CA ALA A 17 13.52 5.15 0.33
C ALA A 17 14.57 6.23 0.63
N ASN A 18 14.17 7.48 0.40
CA ASN A 18 15.02 8.65 0.68
C ASN A 18 14.11 9.85 0.95
N LYS A 19 14.71 11.05 0.99
CA LYS A 19 13.95 12.26 1.30
C LYS A 19 12.94 12.64 0.23
N THR A 20 13.11 12.14 -0.99
CA THR A 20 12.25 12.52 -2.12
C THR A 20 11.17 11.51 -2.42
N GLY A 21 11.27 10.29 -1.86
CA GLY A 21 10.24 9.30 -2.11
C GLY A 21 10.67 7.90 -1.75
N SER A 22 9.83 6.95 -2.11
CA SER A 22 10.09 5.53 -1.87
C SER A 22 9.51 4.65 -2.97
N VAL A 23 10.09 3.46 -3.12
CA VAL A 23 9.59 2.39 -3.98
C VAL A 23 9.49 1.14 -3.13
N ARG A 24 8.33 0.50 -3.15
CA ARG A 24 8.04 -0.66 -2.31
C ARG A 24 7.33 -1.73 -3.11
N LEU A 25 7.52 -2.98 -2.71
CA LEU A 25 6.65 -4.08 -3.12
C LEU A 25 5.60 -4.28 -2.04
N LEU A 26 4.36 -4.51 -2.45
CA LEU A 26 3.26 -4.87 -1.57
C LEU A 26 2.81 -6.28 -1.92
N HIS A 27 2.56 -7.08 -0.90
CA HIS A 27 2.03 -8.43 -1.06
C HIS A 27 0.78 -8.55 -0.20
N ILE A 28 -0.35 -8.78 -0.84
CA ILE A 28 -1.65 -8.80 -0.17
C ILE A 28 -2.30 -10.15 -0.44
N ALA A 29 -2.54 -10.92 0.62
CA ALA A 29 -3.22 -12.21 0.48
C ALA A 29 -4.66 -12.01 0.00
N PRO A 30 -5.22 -12.98 -0.73
CA PRO A 30 -6.59 -12.85 -1.24
C PRO A 30 -7.59 -12.53 -0.14
N GLY A 31 -8.47 -11.56 -0.39
CA GLY A 31 -9.49 -11.15 0.56
C GLY A 31 -9.04 -10.17 1.63
N TYR A 32 -7.75 -9.92 1.73
CA TYR A 32 -7.22 -8.98 2.72
C TYR A 32 -7.03 -7.60 2.10
N ALA A 33 -6.95 -6.60 2.96
CA ALA A 33 -6.79 -5.22 2.56
C ALA A 33 -5.47 -4.66 3.06
N VAL A 34 -4.92 -3.69 2.35
CA VAL A 34 -3.90 -2.82 2.91
C VAL A 34 -4.62 -1.88 3.87
N PRO A 35 -4.17 -1.76 5.12
CA PRO A 35 -4.84 -0.87 6.05
C PRO A 35 -4.97 0.53 5.49
N ASP A 36 -6.12 1.15 5.76
CA ASP A 36 -6.37 2.52 5.36
C ASP A 36 -5.27 3.44 5.89
N HIS A 37 -4.73 4.23 5.01
CA HIS A 37 -3.65 5.15 5.38
C HIS A 37 -3.70 6.37 4.47
N THR A 38 -3.24 7.48 4.99
CA THR A 38 -3.01 8.67 4.18
C THR A 38 -1.52 8.74 3.87
N HIS A 39 -1.22 9.11 2.64
CA HIS A 39 0.15 9.37 2.23
C HIS A 39 0.24 10.78 1.71
N GLY A 40 1.37 11.44 1.94
CA GLY A 40 1.61 12.74 1.33
C GLY A 40 2.04 12.54 -0.12
N GLY A 41 1.61 13.44 -0.99
CA GLY A 41 2.05 13.43 -2.37
C GLY A 41 1.37 12.41 -3.26
N LEU A 42 2.02 12.12 -4.37
CA LEU A 42 1.51 11.24 -5.42
C LEU A 42 1.97 9.81 -5.18
N GLU A 43 1.07 8.86 -5.32
CA GLU A 43 1.40 7.44 -5.27
C GLU A 43 0.99 6.76 -6.58
N LEU A 44 1.90 5.98 -7.14
CA LEU A 44 1.65 5.14 -8.30
C LEU A 44 1.70 3.70 -7.85
N THR A 45 0.67 2.92 -8.19
CA THR A 45 0.60 1.51 -7.83
C THR A 45 0.39 0.68 -9.08
N LEU A 46 1.41 -0.11 -9.42
CA LEU A 46 1.39 -1.00 -10.59
C LEU A 46 1.14 -2.43 -10.12
N VAL A 47 0.10 -3.06 -10.65
CA VAL A 47 -0.21 -4.46 -10.31
C VAL A 47 0.69 -5.38 -11.11
N LEU A 48 1.48 -6.20 -10.41
CA LEU A 48 2.38 -7.18 -11.03
C LEU A 48 1.76 -8.56 -11.09
N GLN A 49 0.90 -8.90 -10.12
CA GLN A 49 0.24 -10.19 -10.04
C GLN A 49 -1.08 -10.03 -9.31
N GLY A 50 -2.07 -10.82 -9.72
CA GLY A 50 -3.38 -10.80 -9.08
C GLY A 50 -4.16 -9.55 -9.43
N ALA A 51 -5.04 -9.14 -8.53
CA ALA A 51 -5.87 -7.95 -8.72
C ALA A 51 -6.34 -7.42 -7.37
N PHE A 52 -6.63 -6.14 -7.33
CA PHE A 52 -7.29 -5.53 -6.19
C PHE A 52 -8.41 -4.61 -6.66
N HIS A 53 -9.30 -4.29 -5.75
CA HIS A 53 -10.30 -3.26 -6.00
C HIS A 53 -10.32 -2.30 -4.82
N ASP A 54 -10.68 -1.07 -5.09
CA ASP A 54 -10.88 -0.05 -4.09
C ASP A 54 -12.06 0.83 -4.52
N GLU A 55 -12.20 1.99 -3.89
CA GLU A 55 -13.32 2.89 -4.15
C GLU A 55 -13.31 3.45 -5.57
N THR A 56 -12.17 3.43 -6.25
CA THR A 56 -12.05 3.97 -7.60
C THR A 56 -12.24 2.91 -8.69
N GLY A 57 -12.19 1.62 -8.34
CA GLY A 57 -12.42 0.56 -9.32
C GLY A 57 -11.55 -0.66 -9.10
N ARG A 58 -11.45 -1.46 -10.15
CA ARG A 58 -10.68 -2.69 -10.15
C ARG A 58 -9.40 -2.53 -10.95
N PHE A 59 -8.30 -3.07 -10.39
CA PHE A 59 -6.99 -3.03 -11.02
C PHE A 59 -6.42 -4.44 -11.06
N GLY A 60 -6.16 -4.93 -12.24
CA GLY A 60 -5.56 -6.24 -12.48
C GLY A 60 -4.13 -6.09 -12.99
N ARG A 61 -3.51 -7.22 -13.29
CA ARG A 61 -2.12 -7.26 -13.72
C ARG A 61 -1.87 -6.28 -14.88
N GLY A 62 -0.86 -5.44 -14.70
CA GLY A 62 -0.48 -4.43 -15.68
C GLY A 62 -1.20 -3.12 -15.55
N ASP A 63 -2.22 -3.04 -14.69
CA ASP A 63 -2.94 -1.78 -14.48
C ASP A 63 -2.19 -0.90 -13.49
N LEU A 64 -2.32 0.40 -13.67
CA LEU A 64 -1.68 1.41 -12.84
C LEU A 64 -2.74 2.27 -12.19
N GLU A 65 -2.71 2.37 -10.87
CA GLU A 65 -3.51 3.34 -10.14
C GLU A 65 -2.66 4.55 -9.79
N VAL A 66 -3.21 5.73 -10.04
CA VAL A 66 -2.57 7.00 -9.68
C VAL A 66 -3.43 7.63 -8.60
N ALA A 67 -2.85 7.86 -7.43
CA ALA A 67 -3.56 8.45 -6.28
C ALA A 67 -2.78 9.62 -5.74
N ASP A 68 -3.49 10.69 -5.40
CA ASP A 68 -2.88 11.83 -4.72
C ASP A 68 -3.24 11.81 -3.23
N ASP A 69 -2.81 12.83 -2.50
CA ASP A 69 -3.01 12.88 -1.06
C ASP A 69 -4.46 13.20 -0.66
N ASP A 70 -5.31 13.55 -1.61
CA ASP A 70 -6.74 13.78 -1.34
C ASP A 70 -7.54 12.49 -1.43
N LEU A 71 -6.96 11.42 -1.97
CA LEU A 71 -7.66 10.15 -2.15
C LEU A 71 -7.39 9.22 -0.97
N GLU A 72 -8.45 8.93 -0.21
CA GLU A 72 -8.41 7.85 0.75
C GLU A 72 -8.92 6.60 0.07
N HIS A 73 -8.12 5.54 0.10
CA HIS A 73 -8.53 4.29 -0.53
C HIS A 73 -8.08 3.09 0.28
N THR A 74 -8.84 2.03 0.19
CA THR A 74 -8.55 0.78 0.87
C THR A 74 -8.52 -0.34 -0.17
N PRO A 75 -7.34 -0.63 -0.75
CA PRO A 75 -7.24 -1.71 -1.72
C PRO A 75 -7.48 -3.06 -1.05
N ILE A 76 -8.34 -3.87 -1.67
CA ILE A 76 -8.65 -5.22 -1.19
C ILE A 76 -8.29 -6.20 -2.27
N ALA A 77 -7.41 -7.15 -1.95
CA ALA A 77 -7.00 -8.18 -2.92
C ALA A 77 -8.16 -9.11 -3.24
N GLU A 78 -8.34 -9.39 -4.53
CA GLU A 78 -9.39 -10.29 -4.98
C GLU A 78 -9.00 -11.75 -4.71
N SER A 79 -9.98 -12.65 -4.80
CA SER A 79 -9.74 -14.07 -4.65
C SER A 79 -8.82 -14.58 -5.77
N GLY A 80 -8.12 -15.66 -5.51
CA GLY A 80 -7.19 -16.24 -6.47
C GLY A 80 -5.74 -16.07 -6.02
N LEU A 81 -4.88 -15.54 -6.88
CA LEU A 81 -3.49 -15.30 -6.54
C LEU A 81 -3.35 -14.13 -5.57
N PRO A 82 -2.33 -14.17 -4.70
CA PRO A 82 -1.99 -12.98 -3.93
C PRO A 82 -1.74 -11.79 -4.84
N CYS A 83 -2.16 -10.61 -4.43
CA CYS A 83 -1.94 -9.39 -5.17
C CYS A 83 -0.56 -8.85 -4.86
N ILE A 84 0.27 -8.69 -5.87
CA ILE A 84 1.61 -8.13 -5.72
C ILE A 84 1.67 -6.85 -6.53
N CYS A 85 2.04 -5.76 -5.87
CA CYS A 85 2.10 -4.45 -6.48
C CYS A 85 3.46 -3.80 -6.25
N LEU A 86 3.84 -2.97 -7.22
CA LEU A 86 4.95 -2.04 -7.06
C LEU A 86 4.36 -0.67 -6.78
N ALA A 87 4.68 -0.10 -5.62
CA ALA A 87 4.15 1.20 -5.21
C ALA A 87 5.28 2.22 -5.12
N ALA A 88 5.11 3.34 -5.79
CA ALA A 88 6.07 4.44 -5.77
C ALA A 88 5.38 5.70 -5.28
N THR A 89 6.01 6.41 -4.35
CA THR A 89 5.48 7.68 -3.84
C THR A 89 6.57 8.73 -3.88
N ASP A 90 6.19 9.97 -4.15
CA ASP A 90 7.12 11.10 -4.21
C ASP A 90 7.22 11.83 -2.87
N ALA A 91 6.71 11.24 -1.80
CA ALA A 91 6.81 11.79 -0.45
C ALA A 91 7.74 10.94 0.40
N PRO A 92 8.42 11.53 1.40
CA PRO A 92 9.26 10.74 2.30
C PRO A 92 8.43 9.68 3.03
N LEU A 93 9.04 8.52 3.24
CA LEU A 93 8.42 7.47 4.02
C LEU A 93 8.35 7.91 5.48
N LYS A 94 7.16 7.85 6.07
CA LYS A 94 6.93 8.24 7.46
C LYS A 94 6.60 7.01 8.29
N PHE A 95 7.40 6.75 9.32
CA PHE A 95 7.14 5.59 10.18
C PHE A 95 5.80 5.66 10.87
N SER A 96 5.35 6.85 11.24
CA SER A 96 4.05 7.01 11.89
C SER A 96 2.91 6.52 11.01
N SER A 97 3.09 6.52 9.69
CA SER A 97 2.06 6.01 8.78
C SER A 97 1.90 4.50 8.85
N PHE A 98 2.84 3.81 9.47
CA PHE A 98 2.83 2.35 9.58
C PHE A 98 2.51 1.87 10.99
N VAL A 99 2.17 2.77 11.90
CA VAL A 99 1.72 2.39 13.23
C VAL A 99 0.36 1.72 13.09
N PRO A 100 0.19 0.49 13.60
CA PRO A 100 -1.10 -0.18 13.53
C PRO A 100 -2.20 0.68 14.15
N ARG A 101 -3.38 0.67 13.55
CA ARG A 101 -4.51 1.47 14.06
C ARG A 101 -4.79 1.20 15.53
N LEU A 102 -4.62 -0.05 15.94
CA LEU A 102 -4.81 -0.45 17.33
C LEU A 102 -3.94 0.38 18.27
N LEU A 103 -2.74 0.73 17.83
CA LEU A 103 -1.79 1.47 18.65
C LEU A 103 -1.87 2.97 18.45
N GLN A 104 -2.60 3.44 17.46
CA GLN A 104 -2.69 4.86 17.18
C GLN A 104 -3.16 5.70 18.37
N PRO A 105 -4.11 5.24 19.20
CA PRO A 105 -4.50 6.03 20.37
C PRO A 105 -3.36 6.26 21.34
N LEU A 106 -2.38 5.34 21.40
CA LEU A 106 -1.22 5.49 22.28
C LEU A 106 -0.23 6.52 21.74
N PHE A 107 -0.23 6.72 20.42
CA PHE A 107 0.69 7.64 19.74
C PHE A 107 -0.02 8.86 19.19
N ARG A 108 -1.25 8.97 19.50
CA ARG A 108 -2.01 10.10 19.03
C ARG A 108 -1.53 11.36 19.67
N ILE A 109 -1.11 12.04 18.88
CA ILE A 109 -0.46 13.20 19.27
C ILE A 109 -0.88 14.20 18.24
#